data_13c5d5dbd68e63cd4e7d4ecd80b7687d
#
_entry.id   13c5d5dbd68e63cd4e7d4ecd80b7687d
#
_cell.length_a   1.000
_cell.length_b   1.000
_cell.length_c   1.000
_cell.angle_alpha   90.00
_cell.angle_beta   90.00
_cell.angle_gamma   90.00
#
_symmetry.space_group_name_H-M   'P 1'
#
loop_
_entity.id
_entity.type
_entity.pdbx_description
1 polymer ?
#
loop_
_entity_poly.entity_id
_entity_poly.type
_entity_poly.pdbx_seq_one_letter_code
_entity_poly.pdbx_strand_id
1 'polypeptide(L)'
;LSVARIVAILALPLLAACAGNPTPSEPPVVQGYEGVQDGEFFIEPVPAQYLTGDNRRAEVAYAGDEAPGTIVVDIFTRKLYLVGEGGTATRYPIAVGREGLSFKGTGVIGRKAEWPRWQPTANMVRTRPDLYAAYAGGLPGGLMNPLGARALYLYRGGRDTMFRIHGTSDAASIGAATSAGCIRLFNQDIIDLYNRVPIGTRVKVRTEAESLAIEGPQMIDAFGRVVPATPENMAKKERDLAEIARKAEKDREAARIAEEKRLAACARRGIEPGDCPRPMPVDATVIVGTSDTSRSG
;
A
#
# COMPACT_ATOMS: atom_id res chain seq x y z
N LEU A 1 24.96 -87.91 9.99
CA LEU A 1 25.06 -86.60 10.58
C LEU A 1 24.61 -85.55 9.56
N SER A 2 23.33 -85.08 9.75
CA SER A 2 22.64 -84.15 8.83
C SER A 2 22.80 -82.71 9.44
N VAL A 3 23.34 -81.82 8.62
CA VAL A 3 23.50 -80.43 9.02
C VAL A 3 22.38 -79.62 8.37
N ALA A 4 21.44 -79.18 9.18
CA ALA A 4 20.35 -78.28 8.78
C ALA A 4 20.86 -76.88 8.60
N ARG A 5 20.74 -76.31 7.41
CA ARG A 5 21.01 -74.86 7.15
C ARG A 5 19.77 -74.04 7.48
N ILE A 6 19.87 -73.21 8.49
CA ILE A 6 18.87 -72.18 8.82
C ILE A 6 19.13 -70.96 7.93
N VAL A 7 18.17 -70.66 7.02
CA VAL A 7 18.16 -69.40 6.28
C VAL A 7 17.38 -68.39 7.06
N ALA A 8 18.08 -67.36 7.61
CA ALA A 8 17.46 -66.21 8.24
C ALA A 8 17.02 -65.21 7.17
N ILE A 9 15.72 -65.06 7.01
CA ILE A 9 15.15 -63.98 6.18
C ILE A 9 15.11 -62.68 6.99
N LEU A 10 15.98 -61.75 6.65
CA LEU A 10 15.93 -60.39 7.19
C LEU A 10 14.81 -59.62 6.48
N ALA A 11 13.72 -59.39 7.15
CA ALA A 11 12.66 -58.47 6.69
C ALA A 11 13.09 -57.01 7.04
N LEU A 12 13.45 -56.21 6.03
CA LEU A 12 13.62 -54.77 6.16
C LEU A 12 12.23 -54.10 6.21
N PRO A 13 11.93 -53.27 7.22
CA PRO A 13 10.73 -52.45 7.19
C PRO A 13 10.94 -51.31 6.19
N LEU A 14 10.12 -51.22 5.16
CA LEU A 14 9.96 -50.02 4.33
C LEU A 14 9.30 -48.94 5.18
N LEU A 15 10.10 -47.98 5.62
CA LEU A 15 9.60 -46.70 6.15
C LEU A 15 9.07 -45.85 4.96
N ALA A 16 7.75 -45.86 4.77
CA ALA A 16 7.09 -44.94 3.88
C ALA A 16 7.20 -43.54 4.50
N ALA A 17 8.16 -42.76 4.03
CA ALA A 17 8.24 -41.31 4.34
C ALA A 17 7.04 -40.62 3.65
N CYS A 18 6.00 -40.29 4.40
CA CYS A 18 5.00 -39.34 3.95
C CYS A 18 5.69 -38.00 3.70
N ALA A 19 5.99 -37.68 2.45
CA ALA A 19 6.36 -36.35 2.02
C ALA A 19 5.13 -35.46 2.21
N GLY A 20 5.01 -34.85 3.39
CA GLY A 20 4.05 -33.79 3.63
C GLY A 20 4.35 -32.65 2.65
N ASN A 21 3.36 -32.22 1.87
CA ASN A 21 3.46 -31.00 1.11
C ASN A 21 3.91 -29.88 2.07
N PRO A 22 4.92 -29.07 1.72
CA PRO A 22 5.29 -27.93 2.55
C PRO A 22 4.06 -27.01 2.68
N THR A 23 3.58 -26.84 3.89
CA THR A 23 2.56 -25.82 4.19
C THR A 23 3.13 -24.50 3.68
N PRO A 24 2.37 -23.69 2.91
CA PRO A 24 2.83 -22.37 2.51
C PRO A 24 3.24 -21.61 3.78
N SER A 25 4.49 -21.20 3.88
CA SER A 25 4.95 -20.38 5.00
C SER A 25 4.16 -19.08 4.98
N GLU A 26 3.51 -18.74 6.09
CA GLU A 26 2.90 -17.43 6.22
C GLU A 26 3.92 -16.34 5.89
N PRO A 27 3.51 -15.31 5.13
CA PRO A 27 4.42 -14.23 4.78
C PRO A 27 4.97 -13.58 6.07
N PRO A 28 6.26 -13.18 6.09
CA PRO A 28 6.88 -12.62 7.28
C PRO A 28 6.13 -11.37 7.74
N VAL A 29 5.71 -11.36 9.00
CA VAL A 29 5.09 -10.20 9.64
C VAL A 29 6.18 -9.23 10.08
N VAL A 30 6.05 -7.96 9.72
CA VAL A 30 7.00 -6.90 10.08
C VAL A 30 6.58 -6.27 11.41
N GLN A 31 7.52 -6.12 12.34
CA GLN A 31 7.27 -5.53 13.65
C GLN A 31 6.63 -4.15 13.55
N GLY A 32 5.53 -3.95 14.30
CA GLY A 32 4.74 -2.71 14.31
C GLY A 32 3.69 -2.64 13.20
N TYR A 33 3.58 -3.70 12.37
CA TYR A 33 2.61 -3.83 11.28
C TYR A 33 1.86 -5.16 11.33
N GLU A 34 1.81 -5.75 12.50
CA GLU A 34 1.04 -6.96 12.80
C GLU A 34 -0.46 -6.72 12.61
N GLY A 35 -1.22 -7.81 12.60
CA GLY A 35 -2.68 -7.73 12.70
C GLY A 35 -3.11 -7.10 14.04
N VAL A 36 -4.08 -6.21 14.00
CA VAL A 36 -4.54 -5.46 15.17
C VAL A 36 -6.04 -5.61 15.34
N GLN A 37 -6.47 -6.10 16.54
CA GLN A 37 -7.87 -6.02 16.93
C GLN A 37 -8.15 -4.60 17.43
N ASP A 38 -9.09 -3.90 16.81
CA ASP A 38 -9.45 -2.51 17.14
C ASP A 38 -10.99 -2.40 17.23
N GLY A 39 -11.52 -2.54 18.44
CA GLY A 39 -12.96 -2.68 18.66
C GLY A 39 -13.51 -3.95 18.01
N GLU A 40 -14.52 -3.81 17.18
CA GLU A 40 -15.13 -4.90 16.42
C GLU A 40 -14.37 -5.30 15.13
N PHE A 41 -13.38 -4.51 14.72
CA PHE A 41 -12.66 -4.72 13.47
C PHE A 41 -11.29 -5.36 13.70
N PHE A 42 -10.97 -6.37 12.90
CA PHE A 42 -9.60 -6.89 12.81
C PHE A 42 -8.91 -6.29 11.59
N ILE A 43 -7.87 -5.51 11.84
CA ILE A 43 -7.01 -4.92 10.81
C ILE A 43 -5.95 -5.95 10.46
N GLU A 44 -5.91 -6.38 9.22
CA GLU A 44 -4.93 -7.35 8.74
C GLU A 44 -3.49 -6.81 8.83
N PRO A 45 -2.49 -7.69 8.98
CA PRO A 45 -1.09 -7.31 8.89
C PRO A 45 -0.81 -6.60 7.57
N VAL A 46 0.06 -5.58 7.59
CA VAL A 46 0.52 -4.98 6.33
C VAL A 46 1.47 -5.95 5.63
N PRO A 47 1.20 -6.34 4.37
CA PRO A 47 2.10 -7.21 3.63
C PRO A 47 3.51 -6.65 3.52
N ALA A 48 4.53 -7.47 3.84
CA ALA A 48 5.94 -7.06 3.90
C ALA A 48 6.45 -6.40 2.61
N GLN A 49 5.87 -6.77 1.46
CA GLN A 49 6.19 -6.15 0.16
C GLN A 49 5.91 -4.65 0.09
N TYR A 50 5.01 -4.12 0.93
CA TYR A 50 4.70 -2.69 1.01
C TYR A 50 5.59 -1.95 2.02
N LEU A 51 6.34 -2.67 2.86
CA LEU A 51 7.14 -2.13 3.97
C LEU A 51 8.65 -2.10 3.64
N THR A 52 9.00 -1.95 2.39
CA THR A 52 10.40 -1.95 1.93
C THR A 52 11.05 -0.56 2.07
N GLY A 53 12.33 -0.54 2.41
CA GLY A 53 13.09 0.71 2.56
C GLY A 53 12.47 1.65 3.59
N ASP A 54 12.28 2.90 3.19
CA ASP A 54 11.69 3.97 4.02
C ASP A 54 10.16 3.93 4.10
N ASN A 55 9.52 2.98 3.44
CA ASN A 55 8.04 2.86 3.43
C ASN A 55 7.51 2.16 4.68
N ARG A 56 8.10 2.47 5.83
CA ARG A 56 7.69 2.00 7.15
C ARG A 56 7.98 3.06 8.20
N ARG A 57 7.23 3.04 9.31
CA ARG A 57 7.47 3.90 10.47
C ARG A 57 8.86 3.65 11.05
N ALA A 58 9.55 4.74 11.40
CA ALA A 58 10.85 4.68 12.05
C ALA A 58 11.11 5.94 12.87
N GLU A 59 11.87 5.80 13.95
CA GLU A 59 12.50 6.94 14.62
C GLU A 59 13.72 7.37 13.81
N VAL A 60 13.81 8.67 13.53
CA VAL A 60 14.86 9.25 12.70
C VAL A 60 15.41 10.53 13.32
N ALA A 61 16.65 10.90 12.95
CA ALA A 61 17.13 12.26 13.19
C ALA A 61 16.27 13.26 12.41
N TYR A 62 15.96 14.37 13.02
CA TYR A 62 15.10 15.41 12.44
C TYR A 62 15.88 16.72 12.27
N ALA A 63 16.01 17.19 11.05
CA ALA A 63 16.79 18.36 10.66
C ALA A 63 15.94 19.66 10.54
N GLY A 64 14.62 19.60 10.79
CA GLY A 64 13.76 20.78 10.80
C GLY A 64 13.87 21.56 12.14
N ASP A 65 13.28 22.75 12.16
CA ASP A 65 13.25 23.67 13.31
C ASP A 65 11.90 23.69 14.04
N GLU A 66 10.97 22.83 13.65
CA GLU A 66 9.65 22.76 14.27
C GLU A 66 9.71 22.21 15.69
N ALA A 67 8.91 22.79 16.57
CA ALA A 67 8.85 22.40 17.98
C ALA A 67 8.36 20.95 18.15
N PRO A 68 8.84 20.23 19.20
CA PRO A 68 8.33 18.92 19.55
C PRO A 68 6.80 18.87 19.65
N GLY A 69 6.21 17.75 19.24
CA GLY A 69 4.75 17.58 19.16
C GLY A 69 4.12 18.14 17.88
N THR A 70 4.88 18.83 17.01
CA THR A 70 4.38 19.28 15.71
C THR A 70 4.32 18.10 14.71
N ILE A 71 3.24 18.02 13.94
CA ILE A 71 3.16 17.17 12.75
C ILE A 71 3.71 17.97 11.57
N VAL A 72 4.72 17.43 10.88
CA VAL A 72 5.26 17.99 9.64
C VAL A 72 4.98 17.04 8.49
N VAL A 73 4.28 17.54 7.47
CA VAL A 73 3.93 16.76 6.28
C VAL A 73 4.81 17.20 5.12
N ASP A 74 5.56 16.27 4.57
CA ASP A 74 6.33 16.46 3.36
C ASP A 74 5.66 15.69 2.21
N ILE A 75 4.88 16.43 1.43
CA ILE A 75 4.14 15.87 0.30
C ILE A 75 5.03 15.47 -0.88
N PHE A 76 6.24 15.99 -0.94
CA PHE A 76 7.20 15.75 -2.04
C PHE A 76 7.94 14.43 -1.83
N THR A 77 8.33 14.15 -0.57
CA THR A 77 9.02 12.90 -0.20
C THR A 77 8.08 11.78 0.24
N ARG A 78 6.77 12.06 0.34
CA ARG A 78 5.75 11.11 0.85
C ARG A 78 6.03 10.66 2.28
N LYS A 79 6.37 11.61 3.13
CA LYS A 79 6.69 11.39 4.53
C LYS A 79 5.90 12.33 5.44
N LEU A 80 5.53 11.84 6.60
CA LEU A 80 4.99 12.62 7.70
C LEU A 80 5.89 12.42 8.91
N TYR A 81 6.22 13.49 9.61
CA TYR A 81 7.04 13.49 10.80
C TYR A 81 6.22 13.95 12.00
N LEU A 82 6.20 13.18 13.08
CA LEU A 82 5.85 13.68 14.40
C LEU A 82 7.14 14.07 15.10
N VAL A 83 7.37 15.37 15.23
CA VAL A 83 8.60 15.92 15.81
C VAL A 83 8.68 15.54 17.28
N GLY A 84 9.82 14.93 17.66
CA GLY A 84 10.17 14.54 19.01
C GLY A 84 11.11 15.53 19.68
N GLU A 85 11.55 15.18 20.89
CA GLU A 85 12.57 15.93 21.62
C GLU A 85 13.99 15.59 21.10
N GLY A 86 14.95 16.46 21.35
CA GLY A 86 16.37 16.19 21.09
C GLY A 86 16.75 16.04 19.61
N GLY A 87 16.03 16.69 18.69
CA GLY A 87 16.33 16.61 17.26
C GLY A 87 15.96 15.25 16.63
N THR A 88 14.91 14.60 17.14
CA THR A 88 14.36 13.36 16.60
C THR A 88 12.95 13.53 16.06
N ALA A 89 12.46 12.58 15.28
CA ALA A 89 11.07 12.49 14.90
C ALA A 89 10.69 11.04 14.62
N THR A 90 9.41 10.71 14.84
CA THR A 90 8.83 9.50 14.26
C THR A 90 8.41 9.82 12.85
N ARG A 91 9.01 9.16 11.88
CA ARG A 91 8.68 9.25 10.45
C ARG A 91 7.66 8.18 10.08
N TYR A 92 6.60 8.60 9.37
CA TYR A 92 5.57 7.74 8.81
C TYR A 92 5.58 7.86 7.28
N PRO A 93 5.47 6.76 6.53
CA PRO A 93 5.21 6.82 5.10
C PRO A 93 3.77 7.27 4.85
N ILE A 94 3.57 8.07 3.81
CA ILE A 94 2.23 8.54 3.44
C ILE A 94 1.96 8.36 1.95
N ALA A 95 0.67 8.25 1.60
CA ALA A 95 0.20 8.55 0.26
C ALA A 95 -0.48 9.93 0.25
N VAL A 96 -0.32 10.65 -0.85
CA VAL A 96 -0.91 11.97 -1.01
C VAL A 96 -1.75 11.99 -2.28
N GLY A 97 -3.07 12.21 -2.13
CA GLY A 97 -3.98 12.43 -3.24
C GLY A 97 -3.96 13.87 -3.73
N ARG A 98 -4.65 14.13 -4.84
CA ARG A 98 -4.73 15.48 -5.44
C ARG A 98 -5.22 16.55 -4.47
N GLU A 99 -6.19 16.21 -3.65
CA GLU A 99 -6.70 17.11 -2.61
C GLU A 99 -5.61 17.43 -1.59
N GLY A 100 -4.83 16.44 -1.14
CA GLY A 100 -3.71 16.64 -0.21
C GLY A 100 -2.63 17.57 -0.74
N LEU A 101 -2.39 17.59 -2.05
CA LEU A 101 -1.43 18.49 -2.70
C LEU A 101 -1.85 19.98 -2.65
N SER A 102 -3.13 20.27 -2.46
CA SER A 102 -3.65 21.63 -2.41
C SER A 102 -3.58 22.28 -1.01
N PHE A 103 -3.39 21.50 0.06
CA PHE A 103 -3.19 22.06 1.40
C PHE A 103 -1.76 22.56 1.54
N LYS A 104 -1.61 23.85 1.85
CA LYS A 104 -0.32 24.53 2.03
C LYS A 104 -0.27 25.29 3.35
N GLY A 105 0.93 25.42 3.90
CA GLY A 105 1.17 26.18 5.14
C GLY A 105 0.79 25.40 6.40
N THR A 106 0.14 26.05 7.35
CA THR A 106 -0.10 25.49 8.68
C THR A 106 -1.58 25.33 8.99
N GLY A 107 -1.88 24.40 9.89
CA GLY A 107 -3.19 24.17 10.50
C GLY A 107 -3.03 23.57 11.88
N VAL A 108 -4.14 23.16 12.47
CA VAL A 108 -4.16 22.40 13.72
C VAL A 108 -5.11 21.21 13.60
N ILE A 109 -4.88 20.18 14.41
CA ILE A 109 -5.85 19.09 14.56
C ILE A 109 -7.01 19.62 15.38
N GLY A 110 -8.15 19.89 14.76
CA GLY A 110 -9.34 20.42 15.42
C GLY A 110 -10.33 19.36 15.86
N ARG A 111 -10.27 18.15 15.26
CA ARG A 111 -11.12 17.01 15.62
C ARG A 111 -10.40 15.70 15.31
N LYS A 112 -10.72 14.68 16.09
CA LYS A 112 -10.25 13.31 15.93
C LYS A 112 -11.46 12.37 15.84
N ALA A 113 -11.37 11.31 15.05
CA ALA A 113 -12.42 10.30 14.98
C ALA A 113 -11.84 8.91 14.77
N GLU A 114 -12.41 7.94 15.48
CA GLU A 114 -12.19 6.50 15.30
C GLU A 114 -13.24 5.97 14.33
N TRP A 115 -12.85 5.11 13.41
CA TRP A 115 -13.70 4.50 12.39
C TRP A 115 -14.69 5.50 11.79
N PRO A 116 -14.19 6.62 11.19
CA PRO A 116 -15.04 7.72 10.76
C PRO A 116 -15.97 7.29 9.63
N ARG A 117 -17.20 7.81 9.62
CA ARG A 117 -18.06 7.74 8.44
C ARG A 117 -17.40 8.53 7.31
N TRP A 118 -17.43 7.98 6.10
CA TRP A 118 -16.99 8.67 4.89
C TRP A 118 -18.17 8.99 3.99
N GLN A 119 -18.11 10.12 3.29
CA GLN A 119 -19.06 10.49 2.25
C GLN A 119 -18.31 11.21 1.13
N PRO A 120 -18.51 10.81 -0.14
CA PRO A 120 -17.94 11.53 -1.26
C PRO A 120 -18.49 12.96 -1.31
N THR A 121 -17.65 13.90 -1.73
CA THR A 121 -18.09 15.28 -1.95
C THR A 121 -19.02 15.34 -3.18
N ALA A 122 -19.88 16.35 -3.24
CA ALA A 122 -20.74 16.56 -4.41
C ALA A 122 -19.91 16.67 -5.71
N ASN A 123 -18.72 17.26 -5.62
CA ASN A 123 -17.79 17.33 -6.76
C ASN A 123 -17.28 15.96 -7.19
N MET A 124 -16.92 15.07 -6.27
CA MET A 124 -16.50 13.70 -6.57
C MET A 124 -17.62 12.94 -7.30
N VAL A 125 -18.82 12.99 -6.78
CA VAL A 125 -19.99 12.33 -7.41
C VAL A 125 -20.24 12.90 -8.81
N ARG A 126 -20.13 14.22 -8.99
CA ARG A 126 -20.37 14.87 -10.28
C ARG A 126 -19.28 14.55 -11.32
N THR A 127 -18.00 14.53 -10.91
CA THR A 127 -16.87 14.36 -11.84
C THR A 127 -16.54 12.90 -12.13
N ARG A 128 -16.82 12.00 -11.20
CA ARG A 128 -16.58 10.56 -11.33
C ARG A 128 -17.77 9.75 -10.79
N PRO A 129 -18.95 9.87 -11.44
CA PRO A 129 -20.15 9.13 -11.04
C PRO A 129 -19.93 7.60 -11.12
N ASP A 130 -19.12 7.14 -12.05
CA ASP A 130 -18.69 5.75 -12.21
C ASP A 130 -18.10 5.15 -10.92
N LEU A 131 -17.38 5.97 -10.14
CA LEU A 131 -16.75 5.53 -8.88
C LEU A 131 -17.56 5.86 -7.63
N TYR A 132 -18.27 6.98 -7.62
CA TYR A 132 -18.77 7.56 -6.38
C TYR A 132 -20.31 7.63 -6.27
N ALA A 133 -21.06 7.45 -7.37
CA ALA A 133 -22.51 7.56 -7.31
C ALA A 133 -23.15 6.52 -6.37
N ALA A 134 -22.66 5.30 -6.38
CA ALA A 134 -23.12 4.22 -5.49
C ALA A 134 -22.91 4.54 -3.99
N TYR A 135 -21.97 5.44 -3.67
CA TYR A 135 -21.63 5.84 -2.31
C TYR A 135 -22.12 7.24 -1.93
N ALA A 136 -23.01 7.86 -2.74
CA ALA A 136 -23.51 9.20 -2.48
C ALA A 136 -24.18 9.35 -1.09
N GLY A 137 -24.78 8.26 -0.56
CA GLY A 137 -25.31 8.18 0.80
C GLY A 137 -24.26 8.07 1.90
N GLY A 138 -22.99 7.89 1.53
CA GLY A 138 -21.84 7.67 2.43
C GLY A 138 -21.66 6.21 2.83
N LEU A 139 -20.51 5.93 3.42
CA LEU A 139 -20.14 4.64 4.01
C LEU A 139 -20.00 4.78 5.53
N PRO A 140 -20.53 3.85 6.33
CA PRO A 140 -20.21 3.78 7.76
C PRO A 140 -18.72 3.54 7.97
N GLY A 141 -18.23 3.71 9.19
CA GLY A 141 -16.89 3.26 9.59
C GLY A 141 -16.73 1.76 9.37
N GLY A 142 -15.52 1.32 9.04
CA GLY A 142 -15.23 -0.10 8.80
C GLY A 142 -14.04 -0.33 7.87
N LEU A 143 -13.66 -1.59 7.71
CA LEU A 143 -12.46 -2.02 6.97
C LEU A 143 -12.46 -1.59 5.49
N MET A 144 -13.64 -1.50 4.87
CA MET A 144 -13.79 -1.06 3.47
C MET A 144 -13.93 0.45 3.30
N ASN A 145 -13.96 1.20 4.42
CA ASN A 145 -14.08 2.65 4.38
C ASN A 145 -12.73 3.29 3.96
N PRO A 146 -12.70 4.18 2.97
CA PRO A 146 -11.45 4.77 2.47
C PRO A 146 -10.71 5.64 3.50
N LEU A 147 -11.36 6.06 4.60
CA LEU A 147 -10.69 6.79 5.69
C LEU A 147 -9.97 5.86 6.68
N GLY A 148 -10.17 4.54 6.58
CA GLY A 148 -9.53 3.58 7.47
C GLY A 148 -9.92 3.72 8.94
N ALA A 149 -9.03 3.27 9.84
CA ALA A 149 -9.32 3.14 11.26
C ALA A 149 -9.43 4.47 12.02
N ARG A 150 -8.73 5.52 11.61
CA ARG A 150 -8.67 6.83 12.29
C ARG A 150 -8.63 7.97 11.29
N ALA A 151 -9.15 9.15 11.71
CA ALA A 151 -8.96 10.41 10.99
C ALA A 151 -8.67 11.57 11.94
N LEU A 152 -7.69 12.38 11.55
CA LEU A 152 -7.32 13.65 12.15
C LEU A 152 -7.78 14.77 11.20
N TYR A 153 -8.65 15.64 11.67
CA TYR A 153 -9.28 16.69 10.88
C TYR A 153 -8.53 18.01 11.06
N LEU A 154 -8.08 18.59 9.95
CA LEU A 154 -7.29 19.82 9.96
C LEU A 154 -8.20 21.05 9.95
N TYR A 155 -7.91 21.97 10.86
CA TYR A 155 -8.62 23.23 11.01
C TYR A 155 -7.64 24.40 10.80
N ARG A 156 -8.18 25.51 10.29
CA ARG A 156 -7.47 26.78 10.15
C ARG A 156 -8.40 27.94 10.51
N GLY A 157 -7.96 28.81 11.43
CA GLY A 157 -8.81 29.92 11.90
C GLY A 157 -10.16 29.46 12.47
N GLY A 158 -10.19 28.33 13.18
CA GLY A 158 -11.40 27.75 13.77
C GLY A 158 -12.33 27.04 12.78
N ARG A 159 -11.99 26.99 11.48
CA ARG A 159 -12.83 26.38 10.44
C ARG A 159 -12.23 25.06 9.96
N ASP A 160 -13.08 24.08 9.70
CA ASP A 160 -12.69 22.82 9.06
C ASP A 160 -12.21 23.11 7.62
N THR A 161 -10.99 22.70 7.32
CA THR A 161 -10.36 22.91 6.00
C THR A 161 -10.78 21.86 4.99
N MET A 162 -11.53 20.84 5.38
CA MET A 162 -11.84 19.63 4.62
C MET A 162 -10.64 18.72 4.35
N PHE A 163 -9.44 19.07 4.86
CA PHE A 163 -8.27 18.17 4.80
C PHE A 163 -8.20 17.24 5.99
N ARG A 164 -7.70 16.04 5.75
CA ARG A 164 -7.62 14.96 6.72
C ARG A 164 -6.28 14.27 6.63
N ILE A 165 -5.76 13.83 7.78
CA ILE A 165 -4.73 12.79 7.88
C ILE A 165 -5.47 11.56 8.36
N HIS A 166 -5.45 10.46 7.61
CA HIS A 166 -6.32 9.32 7.88
C HIS A 166 -5.69 7.98 7.50
N GLY A 167 -6.29 6.88 7.93
CA GLY A 167 -5.92 5.54 7.52
C GLY A 167 -6.30 5.21 6.08
N THR A 168 -6.24 3.95 5.72
CA THR A 168 -6.65 3.51 4.39
C THR A 168 -7.13 2.06 4.40
N SER A 169 -8.07 1.74 3.52
CA SER A 169 -8.40 0.36 3.14
C SER A 169 -7.47 -0.20 2.04
N ASP A 170 -6.59 0.65 1.48
CA ASP A 170 -5.66 0.31 0.39
C ASP A 170 -4.21 0.53 0.82
N ALA A 171 -3.62 -0.47 1.45
CA ALA A 171 -2.23 -0.45 1.91
C ALA A 171 -1.21 -0.33 0.76
N ALA A 172 -1.54 -0.82 -0.44
CA ALA A 172 -0.64 -0.77 -1.60
C ALA A 172 -0.37 0.67 -2.07
N SER A 173 -1.27 1.61 -1.76
CA SER A 173 -1.15 3.02 -2.14
C SER A 173 -0.12 3.82 -1.34
N ILE A 174 0.31 3.33 -0.16
CA ILE A 174 1.21 4.09 0.71
C ILE A 174 2.62 4.18 0.11
N GLY A 175 3.19 5.39 0.14
CA GLY A 175 4.46 5.73 -0.49
C GLY A 175 4.32 6.25 -1.93
N ALA A 176 3.14 6.16 -2.53
CA ALA A 176 2.88 6.57 -3.91
C ALA A 176 2.04 7.85 -4.04
N ALA A 177 2.02 8.43 -5.23
CA ALA A 177 1.03 9.43 -5.61
C ALA A 177 -0.31 8.74 -5.93
N THR A 178 -1.41 9.33 -5.46
CA THR A 178 -2.74 8.76 -5.68
C THR A 178 -3.68 9.77 -6.32
N SER A 179 -4.70 9.26 -7.02
CA SER A 179 -5.64 10.09 -7.77
C SER A 179 -6.62 10.86 -6.88
N ALA A 180 -6.88 10.39 -5.66
CA ALA A 180 -7.85 10.98 -4.73
C ALA A 180 -7.40 10.82 -3.27
N GLY A 181 -7.97 11.63 -2.38
CA GLY A 181 -7.74 11.63 -0.94
C GLY A 181 -6.76 12.69 -0.47
N CYS A 182 -6.74 12.89 0.84
CA CYS A 182 -5.87 13.89 1.47
C CYS A 182 -4.49 13.29 1.76
N ILE A 183 -4.23 12.93 3.01
CA ILE A 183 -2.96 12.34 3.47
C ILE A 183 -3.30 11.00 4.10
N ARG A 184 -2.84 9.91 3.49
CA ARG A 184 -3.16 8.54 3.90
C ARG A 184 -1.96 7.86 4.55
N LEU A 185 -2.20 7.11 5.63
CA LEU A 185 -1.23 6.25 6.31
C LEU A 185 -1.74 4.81 6.32
N PHE A 186 -0.84 3.86 6.60
CA PHE A 186 -1.28 2.52 7.02
C PHE A 186 -2.19 2.64 8.26
N ASN A 187 -3.14 1.72 8.43
CA ASN A 187 -4.01 1.76 9.60
C ASN A 187 -3.24 1.64 10.91
N GLN A 188 -2.20 0.82 10.97
CA GLN A 188 -1.31 0.70 12.13
C GLN A 188 -0.60 2.03 12.45
N ASP A 189 -0.19 2.79 11.42
CA ASP A 189 0.49 4.06 11.58
C ASP A 189 -0.44 5.18 12.02
N ILE A 190 -1.65 5.26 11.44
CA ILE A 190 -2.59 6.29 11.86
C ILE A 190 -3.14 6.03 13.28
N ILE A 191 -3.23 4.77 13.72
CA ILE A 191 -3.59 4.44 15.11
C ILE A 191 -2.49 4.92 16.05
N ASP A 192 -1.22 4.65 15.74
CA ASP A 192 -0.07 5.14 16.51
C ASP A 192 -0.05 6.68 16.60
N LEU A 193 -0.13 7.36 15.46
CA LEU A 193 -0.15 8.81 15.40
C LEU A 193 -1.35 9.41 16.15
N TYR A 194 -2.54 8.83 15.97
CA TYR A 194 -3.77 9.26 16.64
C TYR A 194 -3.64 9.22 18.16
N ASN A 195 -3.05 8.16 18.71
CA ASN A 195 -2.89 7.99 20.14
C ASN A 195 -1.89 8.98 20.75
N ARG A 196 -0.91 9.45 19.97
CA ARG A 196 0.18 10.32 20.41
C ARG A 196 -0.15 11.83 20.32
N VAL A 197 -1.09 12.21 19.46
CA VAL A 197 -1.35 13.65 19.19
C VAL A 197 -2.68 14.10 19.80
N PRO A 198 -2.70 15.19 20.61
CA PRO A 198 -3.93 15.79 21.12
C PRO A 198 -4.60 16.69 20.07
N ILE A 199 -5.87 17.04 20.33
CA ILE A 199 -6.52 18.17 19.66
C ILE A 199 -5.71 19.44 19.94
N GLY A 200 -5.55 20.32 18.95
CA GLY A 200 -4.70 21.50 19.01
C GLY A 200 -3.30 21.27 18.46
N THR A 201 -2.88 19.99 18.23
CA THR A 201 -1.58 19.69 17.61
C THR A 201 -1.39 20.48 16.33
N ARG A 202 -0.26 21.19 16.23
CA ARG A 202 0.12 21.96 15.05
C ARG A 202 0.49 21.03 13.90
N VAL A 203 0.04 21.39 12.70
CA VAL A 203 0.39 20.70 11.46
C VAL A 203 1.01 21.72 10.51
N LYS A 204 2.20 21.41 9.98
CA LYS A 204 2.88 22.20 8.94
C LYS A 204 3.03 21.32 7.71
N VAL A 205 2.70 21.85 6.53
CA VAL A 205 3.04 21.23 5.25
C VAL A 205 4.24 21.95 4.67
N ARG A 206 5.32 21.23 4.41
CA ARG A 206 6.54 21.78 3.80
C ARG A 206 6.27 22.32 2.42
N THR A 207 6.92 23.41 2.08
CA THR A 207 7.07 23.87 0.70
C THR A 207 8.08 22.98 -0.04
N GLU A 208 8.09 23.05 -1.37
CA GLU A 208 9.06 22.32 -2.19
C GLU A 208 10.50 22.72 -1.87
N ALA A 209 10.73 24.01 -1.64
CA ALA A 209 12.05 24.51 -1.29
C ALA A 209 12.54 23.99 0.08
N GLU A 210 11.66 23.91 1.09
CA GLU A 210 12.00 23.34 2.39
C GLU A 210 12.26 21.85 2.27
N SER A 211 11.43 21.11 1.52
CA SER A 211 11.63 19.68 1.27
C SER A 211 12.96 19.42 0.58
N LEU A 212 13.25 20.15 -0.50
CA LEU A 212 14.50 20.02 -1.23
C LEU A 212 15.74 20.35 -0.37
N ALA A 213 15.65 21.37 0.48
CA ALA A 213 16.76 21.78 1.35
C ALA A 213 17.08 20.74 2.44
N ILE A 214 16.05 20.04 2.95
CA ILE A 214 16.18 19.07 4.07
C ILE A 214 16.42 17.64 3.56
N GLU A 215 15.64 17.22 2.58
CA GLU A 215 15.60 15.82 2.12
C GLU A 215 16.45 15.60 0.84
N GLY A 216 16.87 16.68 0.18
CA GLY A 216 17.54 16.62 -1.11
C GLY A 216 16.61 16.28 -2.28
N PRO A 217 17.17 16.14 -3.49
CA PRO A 217 16.40 15.84 -4.69
C PRO A 217 15.79 14.44 -4.62
N GLN A 218 14.56 14.32 -5.12
CA GLN A 218 13.79 13.08 -5.13
C GLN A 218 13.49 12.61 -6.55
N MET A 219 13.24 11.32 -6.72
CA MET A 219 12.81 10.71 -7.96
C MET A 219 11.70 9.68 -7.74
N ILE A 220 11.01 9.32 -8.80
CA ILE A 220 10.05 8.21 -8.75
C ILE A 220 10.77 6.92 -9.16
N ASP A 221 10.68 5.86 -8.35
CA ASP A 221 11.21 4.54 -8.66
C ASP A 221 10.36 3.78 -9.70
N ALA A 222 10.74 2.54 -10.01
CA ALA A 222 10.01 1.69 -10.97
C ALA A 222 8.60 1.29 -10.50
N PHE A 223 8.30 1.46 -9.21
CA PHE A 223 7.04 1.08 -8.58
C PHE A 223 6.16 2.29 -8.25
N GLY A 224 6.53 3.51 -8.71
CA GLY A 224 5.80 4.74 -8.46
C GLY A 224 6.03 5.36 -7.07
N ARG A 225 7.04 4.91 -6.32
CA ARG A 225 7.38 5.43 -5.00
C ARG A 225 8.39 6.56 -5.11
N VAL A 226 8.31 7.51 -4.18
CA VAL A 226 9.30 8.59 -4.07
C VAL A 226 10.50 8.09 -3.29
N VAL A 227 11.68 8.24 -3.87
CA VAL A 227 12.98 7.84 -3.28
C VAL A 227 14.03 8.94 -3.54
N PRO A 228 15.09 9.03 -2.73
CA PRO A 228 16.18 9.96 -3.00
C PRO A 228 16.80 9.76 -4.40
N ALA A 229 17.05 10.83 -5.12
CA ALA A 229 17.63 10.81 -6.47
C ALA A 229 19.16 10.57 -6.42
N THR A 230 19.54 9.38 -5.93
CA THR A 230 20.94 8.96 -5.86
C THR A 230 21.32 8.11 -7.08
N PRO A 231 22.63 8.04 -7.46
CA PRO A 231 23.08 7.16 -8.53
C PRO A 231 22.67 5.69 -8.32
N GLU A 232 22.67 5.23 -7.05
CA GLU A 232 22.26 3.87 -6.69
C GLU A 232 20.77 3.64 -6.99
N ASN A 233 19.89 4.57 -6.57
CA ASN A 233 18.45 4.48 -6.82
C ASN A 233 18.14 4.62 -8.31
N MET A 234 18.88 5.44 -9.07
CA MET A 234 18.74 5.54 -10.53
C MET A 234 19.06 4.19 -11.20
N ALA A 235 20.23 3.61 -10.87
CA ALA A 235 20.61 2.30 -11.40
C ALA A 235 19.65 1.18 -10.96
N LYS A 236 19.14 1.24 -9.73
CA LYS A 236 18.12 0.30 -9.26
C LYS A 236 16.84 0.41 -10.07
N LYS A 237 16.35 1.62 -10.32
CA LYS A 237 15.15 1.86 -11.15
C LYS A 237 15.29 1.24 -12.53
N GLU A 238 16.43 1.40 -13.19
CA GLU A 238 16.68 0.82 -14.52
C GLU A 238 16.61 -0.72 -14.47
N ARG A 239 17.25 -1.34 -13.48
CA ARG A 239 17.20 -2.81 -13.30
C ARG A 239 15.77 -3.30 -13.04
N ASP A 240 15.05 -2.63 -12.14
CA ASP A 240 13.67 -3.01 -11.77
C ASP A 240 12.73 -2.88 -13.01
N LEU A 241 12.85 -1.80 -13.80
CA LEU A 241 12.08 -1.61 -15.02
C LEU A 241 12.38 -2.71 -16.07
N ALA A 242 13.65 -3.09 -16.24
CA ALA A 242 14.03 -4.17 -17.14
C ALA A 242 13.46 -5.53 -16.66
N GLU A 243 13.44 -5.79 -15.36
CA GLU A 243 12.86 -7.01 -14.79
C GLU A 243 11.34 -7.05 -14.98
N ILE A 244 10.64 -5.93 -14.72
CA ILE A 244 9.19 -5.78 -14.94
C ILE A 244 8.86 -6.04 -16.42
N ALA A 245 9.63 -5.46 -17.35
CA ALA A 245 9.42 -5.65 -18.79
C ALA A 245 9.62 -7.12 -19.19
N ARG A 246 10.70 -7.76 -18.71
CA ARG A 246 10.98 -9.18 -18.96
C ARG A 246 9.88 -10.10 -18.41
N LYS A 247 9.37 -9.80 -17.22
CA LYS A 247 8.26 -10.56 -16.62
C LYS A 247 6.98 -10.37 -17.45
N ALA A 248 6.65 -9.15 -17.82
CA ALA A 248 5.46 -8.87 -18.64
C ALA A 248 5.52 -9.56 -20.02
N GLU A 249 6.71 -9.69 -20.63
CA GLU A 249 6.89 -10.42 -21.87
C GLU A 249 6.69 -11.92 -21.68
N LYS A 250 7.27 -12.50 -20.62
CA LYS A 250 7.04 -13.89 -20.25
C LYS A 250 5.55 -14.20 -20.00
N ASP A 251 4.86 -13.33 -19.29
CA ASP A 251 3.43 -13.50 -18.98
C ASP A 251 2.59 -13.41 -20.27
N ARG A 252 2.92 -12.49 -21.19
CA ARG A 252 2.27 -12.40 -22.52
C ARG A 252 2.50 -13.65 -23.35
N GLU A 253 3.73 -14.16 -23.39
CA GLU A 253 4.04 -15.37 -24.13
C GLU A 253 3.34 -16.59 -23.53
N ALA A 254 3.31 -16.71 -22.19
CA ALA A 254 2.57 -17.77 -21.51
C ALA A 254 1.07 -17.69 -21.81
N ALA A 255 0.49 -16.50 -21.83
CA ALA A 255 -0.91 -16.27 -22.19
C ALA A 255 -1.19 -16.66 -23.65
N ARG A 256 -0.29 -16.31 -24.58
CA ARG A 256 -0.39 -16.68 -25.99
C ARG A 256 -0.40 -18.22 -26.17
N ILE A 257 0.54 -18.90 -25.51
CA ILE A 257 0.63 -20.38 -25.56
C ILE A 257 -0.62 -21.01 -24.94
N ALA A 258 -1.11 -20.49 -23.84
CA ALA A 258 -2.33 -20.97 -23.19
C ALA A 258 -3.55 -20.83 -24.09
N GLU A 259 -3.67 -19.70 -24.78
CA GLU A 259 -4.76 -19.42 -25.73
C GLU A 259 -4.69 -20.37 -26.95
N GLU A 260 -3.51 -20.57 -27.54
CA GLU A 260 -3.32 -21.51 -28.63
C GLU A 260 -3.71 -22.96 -28.24
N LYS A 261 -3.30 -23.39 -27.04
CA LYS A 261 -3.68 -24.70 -26.50
C LYS A 261 -5.20 -24.80 -26.27
N ARG A 262 -5.83 -23.75 -25.78
CA ARG A 262 -7.28 -23.68 -25.58
C ARG A 262 -8.02 -23.84 -26.90
N LEU A 263 -7.66 -23.04 -27.91
CA LEU A 263 -8.28 -23.08 -29.23
C LEU A 263 -8.07 -24.42 -29.91
N ALA A 264 -6.87 -24.99 -29.83
CA ALA A 264 -6.58 -26.33 -30.36
C ALA A 264 -7.40 -27.42 -29.68
N ALA A 265 -7.64 -27.32 -28.38
CA ALA A 265 -8.50 -28.26 -27.65
C ALA A 265 -9.97 -28.15 -28.08
N CYS A 266 -10.48 -26.96 -28.32
CA CYS A 266 -11.82 -26.71 -28.83
C CYS A 266 -11.98 -27.23 -30.26
N ALA A 267 -11.02 -26.99 -31.14
CA ALA A 267 -11.03 -27.49 -32.53
C ALA A 267 -11.09 -29.00 -32.56
N ARG A 268 -10.34 -29.72 -31.72
CA ARG A 268 -10.43 -31.20 -31.62
C ARG A 268 -11.82 -31.68 -31.19
N ARG A 269 -12.63 -30.83 -30.56
CA ARG A 269 -14.01 -31.15 -30.12
C ARG A 269 -15.06 -30.61 -31.08
N GLY A 270 -14.65 -30.04 -32.24
CA GLY A 270 -15.58 -29.44 -33.22
C GLY A 270 -16.23 -28.17 -32.76
N ILE A 271 -15.64 -27.45 -31.79
CA ILE A 271 -16.14 -26.19 -31.25
C ILE A 271 -15.46 -25.05 -32.01
N GLU A 272 -16.24 -24.15 -32.58
CA GLU A 272 -15.73 -22.95 -33.27
C GLU A 272 -14.96 -22.03 -32.32
N PRO A 273 -13.96 -21.27 -32.81
CA PRO A 273 -13.12 -20.40 -31.96
C PRO A 273 -13.93 -19.39 -31.14
N GLY A 274 -15.05 -18.87 -31.66
CA GLY A 274 -15.92 -17.91 -30.99
C GLY A 274 -16.71 -18.49 -29.81
N ASP A 275 -17.03 -19.78 -29.89
CA ASP A 275 -17.81 -20.51 -28.89
C ASP A 275 -16.93 -21.25 -27.88
N CYS A 276 -15.61 -21.19 -28.05
CA CYS A 276 -14.66 -21.84 -27.18
C CYS A 276 -14.66 -21.20 -25.78
N PRO A 277 -14.99 -21.95 -24.71
CA PRO A 277 -15.07 -21.38 -23.36
C PRO A 277 -13.76 -20.71 -22.93
N ARG A 278 -13.83 -19.47 -22.46
CA ARG A 278 -12.69 -18.78 -21.83
C ARG A 278 -12.58 -19.19 -20.37
N PRO A 279 -11.36 -19.38 -19.85
CA PRO A 279 -11.21 -19.58 -18.42
C PRO A 279 -11.80 -18.38 -17.70
N MET A 280 -12.56 -18.62 -16.63
CA MET A 280 -12.98 -17.55 -15.74
C MET A 280 -11.74 -16.81 -15.27
N PRO A 281 -11.74 -15.45 -15.28
CA PRO A 281 -10.64 -14.72 -14.67
C PRO A 281 -10.53 -15.19 -13.21
N VAL A 282 -9.42 -15.77 -12.84
CA VAL A 282 -9.05 -15.90 -11.42
C VAL A 282 -8.95 -14.46 -10.95
N ASP A 283 -9.75 -14.09 -9.96
CA ASP A 283 -9.87 -12.73 -9.44
C ASP A 283 -8.55 -11.99 -9.52
N ALA A 284 -8.44 -11.11 -10.49
CA ALA A 284 -7.35 -10.17 -10.58
C ALA A 284 -7.59 -9.18 -9.43
N THR A 285 -6.89 -9.36 -8.34
CA THR A 285 -6.69 -8.30 -7.35
C THR A 285 -6.41 -7.03 -8.13
N VAL A 286 -7.30 -6.08 -8.03
CA VAL A 286 -7.40 -4.86 -8.81
C VAL A 286 -6.03 -4.18 -8.87
N ILE A 287 -5.32 -4.34 -9.97
CA ILE A 287 -4.17 -3.51 -10.31
C ILE A 287 -4.77 -2.17 -10.76
N VAL A 288 -4.83 -1.24 -9.83
CA VAL A 288 -5.26 0.13 -10.10
C VAL A 288 -4.27 0.79 -11.07
N GLY A 289 -4.83 1.16 -12.19
CA GLY A 289 -4.36 1.81 -13.37
C GLY A 289 -3.02 2.54 -13.38
N THR A 290 -2.19 2.14 -14.30
CA THR A 290 -1.19 3.00 -14.94
C THR A 290 -1.92 4.16 -15.61
N SER A 291 -1.65 5.37 -15.16
CA SER A 291 -2.12 6.61 -15.80
C SER A 291 -1.54 6.71 -17.21
N ASP A 292 -2.40 6.64 -18.20
CA ASP A 292 -2.11 7.05 -19.59
C ASP A 292 -1.84 8.57 -19.59
N THR A 293 -0.58 8.96 -19.74
CA THR A 293 -0.12 10.34 -19.90
C THR A 293 0.07 10.65 -21.38
N SER A 294 -0.91 10.39 -22.22
CA SER A 294 -0.91 10.86 -23.59
C SER A 294 -2.27 11.41 -23.99
N ARG A 295 -2.48 12.71 -23.71
CA ARG A 295 -3.20 13.64 -24.57
C ARG A 295 -3.08 15.07 -24.03
N SER A 296 -2.10 15.79 -24.57
CA SER A 296 -2.11 17.24 -24.68
C SER A 296 -2.99 17.62 -25.86
N GLY A 297 -3.89 18.56 -25.66
CA GLY A 297 -4.76 19.17 -26.63
C GLY A 297 -5.55 20.25 -25.94
#